data_34f3deab47d341b86861cbdabd33a5f0
#
_entry.id   34f3deab47d341b86861cbdabd33a5f0
#
_cell.length_a   1.000
_cell.length_b   1.000
_cell.length_c   1.000
_cell.angle_alpha   90.00
_cell.angle_beta   90.00
_cell.angle_gamma   90.00
#
_symmetry.space_group_name_H-M   'P 1'
#
loop_
_entity.id
_entity.type
_entity.pdbx_description
1 polymer ?
#
loop_
_entity_poly.entity_id
_entity_poly.type
_entity_poly.pdbx_seq_one_letter_code
_entity_poly.pdbx_strand_id
1 'polypeptide(L)'
;MSIDNTSTHDTASTENKNLPSTSVKLTTLPSMGKAYPDGVEIHYKPYTFGEVKSFSQSQGKMTMAKRIDQILSGVEITGMSKEDLTFFDFVYISLLRRLTTMNAIEFTLSVGCPNCGAPVKHQFSWEGLVFDDMPAPKLPVVVDICGHQDVKFMPLTVGQYKELARLGIAEDEVAIAAMTSSLDFKAARELFYDALGDDAALLGEIDKLLFHDLKPAKATCKACETQFLAALDDEASLITPFRKSESATGSRVRFGD
;
A
#
# COMPACT_ATOMS: atom_id res chain seq x y z
N MET A 1 30.98 60.67 -37.58
CA MET A 1 29.79 60.37 -36.81
C MET A 1 29.63 58.84 -36.81
N SER A 2 30.17 58.23 -35.78
CA SER A 2 30.11 56.77 -35.59
C SER A 2 29.02 56.52 -34.51
N ILE A 3 28.10 55.62 -34.79
CA ILE A 3 27.10 55.18 -33.84
C ILE A 3 27.40 53.71 -33.57
N ASP A 4 27.97 53.47 -32.39
CA ASP A 4 28.13 52.15 -31.82
C ASP A 4 26.78 51.69 -31.23
N ASN A 5 26.25 50.59 -31.76
CA ASN A 5 25.12 49.89 -31.19
C ASN A 5 25.61 48.56 -30.63
N THR A 6 26.01 48.54 -29.38
CA THR A 6 26.22 47.31 -28.58
C THR A 6 24.90 46.88 -27.99
N SER A 7 24.26 45.91 -28.62
CA SER A 7 23.14 45.19 -28.06
C SER A 7 23.64 44.05 -27.20
N THR A 8 23.59 44.22 -25.90
CA THR A 8 23.80 43.16 -24.91
C THR A 8 22.54 42.31 -24.83
N HIS A 9 22.61 41.09 -25.39
CA HIS A 9 21.64 40.06 -25.16
C HIS A 9 21.87 39.47 -23.75
N ASP A 10 21.08 39.90 -22.79
CA ASP A 10 20.92 39.21 -21.52
C ASP A 10 20.18 37.87 -21.77
N THR A 11 20.95 36.81 -21.84
CA THR A 11 20.44 35.45 -21.74
C THR A 11 20.07 35.21 -20.31
N ALA A 12 18.77 35.41 -19.98
CA ALA A 12 18.21 34.95 -18.76
C ALA A 12 18.31 33.42 -18.70
N SER A 13 19.27 32.92 -17.95
CA SER A 13 19.35 31.51 -17.57
C SER A 13 18.15 31.20 -16.73
N THR A 14 17.21 30.45 -17.29
CA THR A 14 16.16 29.79 -16.57
C THR A 14 16.79 28.81 -15.58
N GLU A 15 17.03 29.27 -14.36
CA GLU A 15 17.33 28.38 -13.24
C GLU A 15 16.19 27.40 -13.11
N ASN A 16 16.46 26.16 -13.53
CA ASN A 16 15.67 25.00 -13.22
C ASN A 16 15.68 24.89 -11.68
N LYS A 17 14.69 25.49 -11.02
CA LYS A 17 14.44 25.27 -9.60
C LYS A 17 14.12 23.80 -9.43
N ASN A 18 15.16 22.99 -9.22
CA ASN A 18 15.04 21.68 -8.60
C ASN A 18 14.30 21.91 -7.27
N LEU A 19 12.99 21.67 -7.27
CA LEU A 19 12.27 21.54 -6.02
C LEU A 19 13.02 20.46 -5.20
N PRO A 20 13.53 20.80 -4.01
CA PRO A 20 14.12 19.79 -3.17
C PRO A 20 13.06 18.72 -2.95
N SER A 21 13.41 17.47 -3.19
CA SER A 21 12.53 16.33 -2.87
C SER A 21 12.38 16.30 -1.35
N THR A 22 11.39 17.02 -0.84
CA THR A 22 11.19 17.17 0.59
C THR A 22 10.77 15.82 1.13
N SER A 23 11.65 15.20 1.90
CA SER A 23 11.35 13.99 2.66
C SER A 23 10.30 14.34 3.73
N VAL A 24 9.23 13.58 3.82
CA VAL A 24 8.13 13.76 4.77
C VAL A 24 8.27 12.73 5.88
N LYS A 25 8.39 13.18 7.12
CA LYS A 25 8.38 12.30 8.29
C LYS A 25 6.97 11.83 8.57
N LEU A 26 6.79 10.53 8.74
CA LEU A 26 5.53 9.95 9.19
C LEU A 26 5.40 10.10 10.71
N THR A 27 4.29 10.67 11.12
CA THR A 27 3.95 10.85 12.55
C THR A 27 2.94 9.82 13.04
N THR A 28 2.18 9.25 12.12
CA THR A 28 1.16 8.25 12.41
C THR A 28 1.22 7.12 11.41
N LEU A 29 1.04 5.91 11.91
CA LEU A 29 0.97 4.67 11.13
C LEU A 29 -0.26 3.89 11.56
N PRO A 30 -0.87 3.07 10.70
CA PRO A 30 -1.95 2.17 11.09
C PRO A 30 -1.59 1.27 12.27
N SER A 31 -0.36 0.73 12.31
CA SER A 31 0.17 -0.06 13.43
C SER A 31 0.34 0.72 14.71
N MET A 32 0.23 2.05 14.68
CA MET A 32 0.59 2.95 15.79
C MET A 32 2.00 2.70 16.34
N GLY A 33 2.90 2.11 15.54
CA GLY A 33 4.26 1.73 15.93
C GLY A 33 4.36 0.53 16.86
N LYS A 34 3.25 -0.15 17.20
CA LYS A 34 3.23 -1.27 18.16
C LYS A 34 4.06 -2.48 17.72
N ALA A 35 4.26 -2.64 16.41
CA ALA A 35 5.02 -3.74 15.83
C ALA A 35 6.55 -3.46 15.78
N TYR A 36 6.99 -2.26 16.15
CA TYR A 36 8.37 -1.80 15.95
C TYR A 36 9.09 -1.54 17.26
N PRO A 37 10.44 -1.61 17.23
CA PRO A 37 11.25 -1.14 18.36
C PRO A 37 11.05 0.35 18.62
N ASP A 38 11.31 0.78 19.84
CA ASP A 38 11.29 2.20 20.19
C ASP A 38 12.32 2.99 19.36
N GLY A 39 11.93 4.20 18.96
CA GLY A 39 12.82 5.11 18.22
C GLY A 39 12.89 4.84 16.72
N VAL A 40 12.07 3.98 16.17
CA VAL A 40 11.94 3.84 14.70
C VAL A 40 11.39 5.11 14.09
N GLU A 41 12.08 5.62 13.08
CA GLU A 41 11.64 6.76 12.29
C GLU A 41 11.46 6.36 10.83
N ILE A 42 10.34 6.76 10.24
CA ILE A 42 10.00 6.48 8.84
C ILE A 42 9.78 7.80 8.10
N HIS A 43 10.48 7.94 6.98
CA HIS A 43 10.36 9.07 6.08
C HIS A 43 10.05 8.57 4.68
N TYR A 44 9.24 9.31 3.93
CA TYR A 44 8.97 8.98 2.53
C TYR A 44 9.14 10.20 1.63
N LYS A 45 9.40 9.95 0.36
CA LYS A 45 9.48 10.94 -0.71
C LYS A 45 8.36 10.70 -1.72
N PRO A 46 7.76 11.74 -2.30
CA PRO A 46 6.87 11.58 -3.46
C PRO A 46 7.56 10.79 -4.57
N TYR A 47 6.80 10.16 -5.45
CA TYR A 47 7.37 9.51 -6.62
C TYR A 47 7.95 10.54 -7.58
N THR A 48 9.12 10.26 -8.10
CA THR A 48 9.69 11.03 -9.21
C THR A 48 8.97 10.70 -10.52
N PHE A 49 9.05 11.58 -11.51
CA PHE A 49 8.50 11.30 -12.84
C PHE A 49 9.09 10.03 -13.47
N GLY A 50 10.37 9.73 -13.23
CA GLY A 50 11.02 8.52 -13.67
C GLY A 50 10.41 7.26 -13.07
N GLU A 51 10.12 7.27 -11.77
CA GLU A 51 9.44 6.17 -11.07
C GLU A 51 8.02 5.97 -11.62
N VAL A 52 7.23 7.05 -11.76
CA VAL A 52 5.88 6.98 -12.34
C VAL A 52 5.89 6.38 -13.75
N LYS A 53 6.84 6.81 -14.59
CA LYS A 53 7.02 6.27 -15.95
C LYS A 53 7.40 4.78 -15.92
N SER A 54 8.33 4.40 -15.03
CA SER A 54 8.74 3.01 -14.84
C SER A 54 7.57 2.13 -14.41
N PHE A 55 6.77 2.53 -13.44
CA PHE A 55 5.55 1.83 -13.04
C PHE A 55 4.57 1.65 -14.20
N SER A 56 4.33 2.71 -14.99
CA SER A 56 3.40 2.67 -16.13
C SER A 56 3.88 1.76 -17.25
N GLN A 57 5.19 1.64 -17.45
CA GLN A 57 5.77 0.82 -18.53
C GLN A 57 5.92 -0.66 -18.14
N SER A 58 6.05 -0.95 -16.85
CA SER A 58 6.30 -2.30 -16.33
C SER A 58 5.02 -3.06 -15.95
N GLN A 59 3.83 -2.48 -16.23
CA GLN A 59 2.55 -3.14 -15.92
C GLN A 59 2.48 -4.54 -16.53
N GLY A 60 2.23 -5.55 -15.68
CA GLY A 60 2.13 -6.96 -16.07
C GLY A 60 3.48 -7.68 -16.27
N LYS A 61 4.62 -6.99 -16.21
CA LYS A 61 5.96 -7.58 -16.39
C LYS A 61 6.79 -7.63 -15.11
N MET A 62 6.39 -6.88 -14.11
CA MET A 62 7.12 -6.76 -12.84
C MET A 62 6.52 -7.73 -11.81
N THR A 63 7.39 -8.50 -11.16
CA THR A 63 6.96 -9.32 -10.01
C THR A 63 6.53 -8.44 -8.85
N MET A 64 5.67 -8.95 -7.97
CA MET A 64 5.21 -8.23 -6.79
C MET A 64 6.39 -7.77 -5.91
N ALA A 65 7.36 -8.64 -5.66
CA ALA A 65 8.55 -8.31 -4.89
C ALA A 65 9.31 -7.10 -5.46
N LYS A 66 9.55 -7.07 -6.78
CA LYS A 66 10.21 -5.92 -7.44
C LYS A 66 9.39 -4.63 -7.34
N ARG A 67 8.06 -4.74 -7.39
CA ARG A 67 7.16 -3.61 -7.25
C ARG A 67 7.25 -3.01 -5.85
N ILE A 68 7.24 -3.86 -4.82
CA ILE A 68 7.44 -3.47 -3.43
C ILE A 68 8.80 -2.77 -3.26
N ASP A 69 9.88 -3.34 -3.79
CA ASP A 69 11.22 -2.72 -3.73
C ASP A 69 11.25 -1.35 -4.37
N GLN A 70 10.58 -1.19 -5.51
CA GLN A 70 10.48 0.10 -6.19
C GLN A 70 9.67 1.12 -5.37
N ILE A 71 8.60 0.70 -4.70
CA ILE A 71 7.86 1.57 -3.77
C ILE A 71 8.75 1.96 -2.60
N LEU A 72 9.45 1.01 -1.99
CA LEU A 72 10.32 1.24 -0.84
C LEU A 72 11.61 2.00 -1.18
N SER A 73 11.97 2.17 -2.46
CA SER A 73 13.15 2.95 -2.86
C SER A 73 13.06 4.41 -2.38
N GLY A 74 11.87 4.98 -2.32
CA GLY A 74 11.63 6.34 -1.82
C GLY A 74 11.22 6.41 -0.34
N VAL A 75 11.42 5.33 0.42
CA VAL A 75 11.16 5.27 1.86
C VAL A 75 12.49 5.10 2.59
N GLU A 76 12.73 5.92 3.59
CA GLU A 76 13.90 5.86 4.48
C GLU A 76 13.42 5.44 5.86
N ILE A 77 14.01 4.39 6.42
CA ILE A 77 13.67 3.87 7.75
C ILE A 77 14.95 3.83 8.59
N THR A 78 14.87 4.40 9.78
CA THR A 78 15.94 4.36 10.78
C THR A 78 15.50 3.49 11.95
N GLY A 79 16.39 2.65 12.44
CA GLY A 79 16.15 1.79 13.61
C GLY A 79 15.62 0.39 13.30
N MET A 80 15.23 0.10 12.04
CA MET A 80 14.86 -1.26 11.61
C MET A 80 15.11 -1.47 10.11
N SER A 81 14.99 -2.71 9.64
CA SER A 81 15.02 -3.04 8.21
C SER A 81 13.69 -2.67 7.53
N LYS A 82 13.74 -2.33 6.24
CA LYS A 82 12.52 -2.13 5.41
C LYS A 82 11.71 -3.42 5.28
N GLU A 83 12.36 -4.57 5.37
CA GLU A 83 11.71 -5.87 5.31
C GLU A 83 10.87 -6.16 6.58
N ASP A 84 11.19 -5.50 7.71
CA ASP A 84 10.45 -5.63 8.97
C ASP A 84 9.25 -4.69 9.07
N LEU A 85 9.05 -3.82 8.07
CA LEU A 85 7.86 -2.98 7.98
C LEU A 85 6.62 -3.88 7.87
N THR A 86 5.58 -3.63 8.66
CA THR A 86 4.33 -4.37 8.51
C THR A 86 3.72 -4.12 7.14
N PHE A 87 3.08 -5.13 6.57
CA PHE A 87 2.56 -5.03 5.21
C PHE A 87 1.47 -3.96 5.07
N PHE A 88 0.62 -3.79 6.07
CA PHE A 88 -0.41 -2.74 6.03
C PHE A 88 0.15 -1.32 6.23
N ASP A 89 1.21 -1.11 7.02
CA ASP A 89 1.91 0.18 7.05
C ASP A 89 2.59 0.48 5.71
N PHE A 90 3.13 -0.55 5.05
CA PHE A 90 3.64 -0.42 3.69
C PHE A 90 2.56 0.01 2.69
N VAL A 91 1.38 -0.61 2.73
CA VAL A 91 0.24 -0.22 1.89
C VAL A 91 -0.14 1.24 2.14
N TYR A 92 -0.22 1.64 3.40
CA TYR A 92 -0.49 3.02 3.78
C TYR A 92 0.55 4.00 3.22
N ILE A 93 1.84 3.69 3.38
CA ILE A 93 2.93 4.53 2.84
C ILE A 93 2.86 4.61 1.31
N SER A 94 2.52 3.52 0.64
CA SER A 94 2.33 3.50 -0.81
C SER A 94 1.24 4.47 -1.27
N LEU A 95 0.11 4.48 -0.56
CA LEU A 95 -1.00 5.42 -0.80
C LEU A 95 -0.56 6.87 -0.53
N LEU A 96 0.14 7.11 0.58
CA LEU A 96 0.68 8.43 0.92
C LEU A 96 1.59 8.97 -0.17
N ARG A 97 2.54 8.17 -0.63
CA ARG A 97 3.45 8.54 -1.71
C ARG A 97 2.69 8.91 -2.98
N ARG A 98 1.65 8.13 -3.33
CA ARG A 98 0.80 8.40 -4.50
C ARG A 98 0.07 9.73 -4.38
N LEU A 99 -0.63 9.95 -3.27
CA LEU A 99 -1.41 11.18 -3.03
C LEU A 99 -0.51 12.42 -3.05
N THR A 100 0.62 12.35 -2.36
CA THR A 100 1.59 13.46 -2.32
C THR A 100 2.17 13.74 -3.70
N THR A 101 2.45 12.70 -4.50
CA THR A 101 2.98 12.85 -5.88
C THR A 101 1.99 13.57 -6.79
N MET A 102 0.71 13.24 -6.65
CA MET A 102 -0.34 13.83 -7.48
C MET A 102 -0.82 15.19 -6.97
N ASN A 103 -0.31 15.64 -5.82
CA ASN A 103 -0.83 16.78 -5.07
C ASN A 103 -2.36 16.69 -4.94
N ALA A 104 -2.84 15.48 -4.72
CA ALA A 104 -4.26 15.15 -4.67
C ALA A 104 -4.66 14.82 -3.23
N ILE A 105 -5.81 15.33 -2.84
CA ILE A 105 -6.47 14.97 -1.58
C ILE A 105 -7.46 13.82 -1.76
N GLU A 106 -7.67 13.41 -3.01
CA GLU A 106 -8.67 12.40 -3.37
C GLU A 106 -8.12 11.49 -4.48
N PHE A 107 -8.57 10.24 -4.48
CA PHE A 107 -8.33 9.30 -5.56
C PHE A 107 -9.60 8.51 -5.86
N THR A 108 -9.74 8.07 -7.11
CA THR A 108 -10.90 7.30 -7.56
C THR A 108 -10.48 5.86 -7.83
N LEU A 109 -11.20 4.93 -7.24
CA LEU A 109 -11.10 3.51 -7.55
C LEU A 109 -12.38 3.02 -8.22
N SER A 110 -12.24 1.99 -9.04
CA SER A 110 -13.37 1.30 -9.65
C SER A 110 -13.58 -0.01 -8.90
N VAL A 111 -14.72 -0.16 -8.24
CA VAL A 111 -15.13 -1.37 -7.53
C VAL A 111 -16.32 -2.01 -8.24
N GLY A 112 -16.39 -3.34 -8.28
CA GLY A 112 -17.53 -4.04 -8.84
C GLY A 112 -18.75 -3.94 -7.93
N CYS A 113 -19.93 -3.66 -8.50
CA CYS A 113 -21.18 -3.76 -7.74
C CYS A 113 -21.48 -5.22 -7.39
N PRO A 114 -21.70 -5.59 -6.12
CA PRO A 114 -21.95 -6.97 -5.73
C PRO A 114 -23.27 -7.53 -6.27
N ASN A 115 -24.22 -6.65 -6.65
CA ASN A 115 -25.51 -7.08 -7.16
C ASN A 115 -25.54 -7.27 -8.70
N CYS A 116 -24.94 -6.35 -9.48
CA CYS A 116 -25.04 -6.38 -10.93
C CYS A 116 -23.68 -6.44 -11.68
N GLY A 117 -22.56 -6.48 -10.95
CA GLY A 117 -21.22 -6.53 -11.52
C GLY A 117 -20.77 -5.22 -12.22
N ALA A 118 -21.62 -4.21 -12.30
CA ALA A 118 -21.29 -2.95 -12.97
C ALA A 118 -20.14 -2.24 -12.23
N PRO A 119 -19.18 -1.62 -12.95
CA PRO A 119 -18.10 -0.87 -12.32
C PRO A 119 -18.66 0.42 -11.70
N VAL A 120 -18.41 0.59 -10.42
CA VAL A 120 -18.75 1.80 -9.65
C VAL A 120 -17.48 2.56 -9.36
N LYS A 121 -17.38 3.80 -9.85
CA LYS A 121 -16.29 4.69 -9.50
C LYS A 121 -16.59 5.32 -8.14
N HIS A 122 -15.78 4.99 -7.15
CA HIS A 122 -15.86 5.55 -5.82
C HIS A 122 -14.66 6.44 -5.57
N GLN A 123 -14.92 7.63 -5.02
CA GLN A 123 -13.90 8.62 -4.71
C GLN A 123 -13.56 8.53 -3.23
N PHE A 124 -12.28 8.29 -2.96
CA PHE A 124 -11.75 8.23 -1.62
C PHE A 124 -11.01 9.53 -1.32
N SER A 125 -11.34 10.17 -0.20
CA SER A 125 -10.56 11.30 0.30
C SER A 125 -9.47 10.83 1.24
N TRP A 126 -8.42 11.64 1.38
CA TRP A 126 -7.38 11.40 2.38
C TRP A 126 -7.95 11.28 3.80
N GLU A 127 -8.90 12.14 4.15
CA GLU A 127 -9.57 12.13 5.45
C GLU A 127 -10.44 10.89 5.67
N GLY A 128 -10.87 10.24 4.57
CA GLY A 128 -11.65 9.01 4.58
C GLY A 128 -10.81 7.73 4.60
N LEU A 129 -9.47 7.84 4.50
CA LEU A 129 -8.56 6.70 4.66
C LEU A 129 -8.40 6.39 6.15
N VAL A 130 -9.44 5.85 6.73
CA VAL A 130 -9.44 5.41 8.11
C VAL A 130 -9.15 3.92 8.14
N PHE A 131 -8.08 3.56 8.84
CA PHE A 131 -7.81 2.16 9.18
C PHE A 131 -8.58 1.80 10.44
N ASP A 132 -8.92 0.52 10.57
CA ASP A 132 -9.41 0.03 11.84
C ASP A 132 -8.31 0.15 12.89
N ASP A 133 -8.67 0.57 14.10
CA ASP A 133 -7.71 0.63 15.19
C ASP A 133 -7.16 -0.77 15.45
N MET A 134 -5.84 -0.88 15.65
CA MET A 134 -5.22 -2.15 15.98
C MET A 134 -5.79 -2.68 17.30
N PRO A 135 -6.63 -3.72 17.28
CA PRO A 135 -7.33 -4.16 18.49
C PRO A 135 -6.37 -4.83 19.47
N ALA A 136 -5.30 -5.45 18.99
CA ALA A 136 -4.33 -6.13 19.84
C ALA A 136 -3.55 -5.10 20.68
N PRO A 137 -3.75 -5.07 22.01
CA PRO A 137 -3.05 -4.12 22.88
C PRO A 137 -1.56 -4.45 23.02
N LYS A 138 -1.19 -5.71 22.80
CA LYS A 138 0.18 -6.22 22.97
C LYS A 138 0.52 -7.18 21.84
N LEU A 139 1.69 -7.01 21.26
CA LEU A 139 2.33 -7.95 20.36
C LEU A 139 3.54 -8.60 21.06
N PRO A 140 3.81 -9.85 20.77
CA PRO A 140 3.05 -10.79 19.93
C PRO A 140 1.70 -11.18 20.53
N VAL A 141 0.75 -11.59 19.68
CA VAL A 141 -0.44 -12.33 20.13
C VAL A 141 0.00 -13.75 20.48
N VAL A 142 -0.28 -14.22 21.69
CA VAL A 142 0.15 -15.54 22.17
C VAL A 142 -1.08 -16.39 22.42
N VAL A 143 -1.14 -17.57 21.82
CA VAL A 143 -2.27 -18.51 21.94
C VAL A 143 -1.79 -19.94 21.95
N ASP A 144 -2.63 -20.83 22.52
CA ASP A 144 -2.49 -22.28 22.38
C ASP A 144 -3.36 -22.71 21.19
N ILE A 145 -2.77 -23.38 20.21
CA ILE A 145 -3.45 -23.75 18.96
C ILE A 145 -2.93 -25.07 18.41
N CYS A 146 -3.84 -25.90 17.89
CA CYS A 146 -3.50 -27.20 17.28
C CYS A 146 -2.59 -28.07 18.16
N GLY A 147 -2.79 -28.03 19.48
CA GLY A 147 -1.98 -28.80 20.45
C GLY A 147 -0.60 -28.21 20.78
N HIS A 148 -0.24 -27.07 20.20
CA HIS A 148 0.98 -26.32 20.53
C HIS A 148 0.66 -25.21 21.52
N GLN A 149 1.49 -25.07 22.57
CA GLN A 149 1.37 -24.03 23.58
C GLN A 149 2.23 -22.82 23.25
N ASP A 150 1.77 -21.63 23.70
CA ASP A 150 2.52 -20.36 23.59
C ASP A 150 2.93 -19.99 22.14
N VAL A 151 2.13 -20.35 21.15
CA VAL A 151 2.39 -19.96 19.77
C VAL A 151 2.20 -18.44 19.63
N LYS A 152 3.24 -17.77 19.13
CA LYS A 152 3.27 -16.32 19.00
C LYS A 152 2.95 -15.94 17.55
N PHE A 153 2.09 -14.96 17.36
CA PHE A 153 1.76 -14.39 16.07
C PHE A 153 2.13 -12.90 16.03
N MET A 154 2.70 -12.47 14.93
CA MET A 154 3.06 -11.07 14.64
C MET A 154 2.39 -10.63 13.35
N PRO A 155 2.13 -9.32 13.15
CA PRO A 155 1.65 -8.82 11.87
C PRO A 155 2.58 -9.23 10.72
N LEU A 156 1.99 -9.54 9.56
CA LEU A 156 2.73 -9.85 8.35
C LEU A 156 3.67 -8.70 7.98
N THR A 157 4.95 -9.01 7.74
CA THR A 157 5.92 -8.02 7.30
C THR A 157 6.09 -8.01 5.78
N VAL A 158 6.67 -6.93 5.26
CA VAL A 158 7.01 -6.81 3.83
C VAL A 158 7.91 -7.95 3.38
N GLY A 159 8.91 -8.34 4.18
CA GLY A 159 9.81 -9.44 3.87
C GLY A 159 9.07 -10.76 3.75
N GLN A 160 8.19 -11.05 4.69
CA GLN A 160 7.36 -12.24 4.68
C GLN A 160 6.39 -12.27 3.49
N TYR A 161 5.73 -11.15 3.18
CA TYR A 161 4.85 -11.06 2.03
C TYR A 161 5.59 -11.27 0.70
N LYS A 162 6.80 -10.69 0.55
CA LYS A 162 7.65 -10.91 -0.63
C LYS A 162 8.01 -12.39 -0.80
N GLU A 163 8.28 -13.10 0.29
CA GLU A 163 8.56 -14.53 0.25
C GLU A 163 7.33 -15.34 -0.15
N LEU A 164 6.16 -15.06 0.44
CA LEU A 164 4.90 -15.68 0.03
C LEU A 164 4.57 -15.42 -1.46
N ALA A 165 4.80 -14.19 -1.92
CA ALA A 165 4.62 -13.83 -3.32
C ALA A 165 5.60 -14.57 -4.25
N ARG A 166 6.85 -14.78 -3.81
CA ARG A 166 7.83 -15.60 -4.55
C ARG A 166 7.42 -17.06 -4.66
N LEU A 167 6.75 -17.58 -3.64
CA LEU A 167 6.20 -18.94 -3.60
C LEU A 167 4.87 -19.06 -4.38
N GLY A 168 4.26 -17.95 -4.79
CA GLY A 168 2.97 -17.91 -5.48
C GLY A 168 1.76 -18.16 -4.57
N ILE A 169 1.90 -17.93 -3.27
CA ILE A 169 0.88 -18.20 -2.22
C ILE A 169 0.60 -16.98 -1.33
N ALA A 170 0.82 -15.78 -1.83
CA ALA A 170 0.63 -14.54 -1.04
C ALA A 170 -0.84 -14.26 -0.67
N GLU A 171 -1.79 -14.92 -1.36
CA GLU A 171 -3.23 -14.80 -1.10
C GLU A 171 -3.80 -16.00 -0.30
N ASP A 172 -2.93 -16.93 0.11
CA ASP A 172 -3.30 -18.12 0.89
C ASP A 172 -3.31 -17.75 2.39
N GLU A 173 -4.49 -17.60 2.97
CA GLU A 173 -4.69 -17.22 4.38
C GLU A 173 -3.97 -18.17 5.34
N VAL A 174 -3.96 -19.48 5.05
CA VAL A 174 -3.25 -20.48 5.86
C VAL A 174 -1.73 -20.26 5.78
N ALA A 175 -1.22 -19.95 4.59
CA ALA A 175 0.20 -19.65 4.43
C ALA A 175 0.60 -18.34 5.14
N ILE A 176 -0.28 -17.34 5.12
CA ILE A 176 -0.08 -16.08 5.85
C ILE A 176 -0.06 -16.35 7.36
N ALA A 177 -1.03 -17.08 7.91
CA ALA A 177 -1.07 -17.45 9.32
C ALA A 177 0.19 -18.23 9.74
N ALA A 178 0.62 -19.19 8.92
CA ALA A 178 1.84 -19.95 9.18
C ALA A 178 3.09 -19.07 9.18
N MET A 179 3.20 -18.12 8.21
CA MET A 179 4.34 -17.21 8.07
C MET A 179 4.42 -16.20 9.21
N THR A 180 3.30 -15.82 9.78
CA THR A 180 3.21 -14.86 10.90
C THR A 180 3.37 -15.52 12.27
N SER A 181 3.32 -16.86 12.33
CA SER A 181 3.49 -17.62 13.56
C SER A 181 4.95 -17.83 13.95
N SER A 182 5.20 -18.18 15.20
CA SER A 182 6.54 -18.54 15.72
C SER A 182 6.95 -19.98 15.39
N LEU A 183 6.10 -20.75 14.72
CA LEU A 183 6.40 -22.12 14.32
C LEU A 183 7.22 -22.17 13.02
N ASP A 184 7.80 -23.34 12.73
CA ASP A 184 8.37 -23.56 11.41
C ASP A 184 7.30 -23.43 10.33
N PHE A 185 7.58 -22.64 9.29
CA PHE A 185 6.58 -22.27 8.26
C PHE A 185 5.91 -23.50 7.61
N LYS A 186 6.72 -24.52 7.25
CA LYS A 186 6.18 -25.69 6.56
C LYS A 186 5.30 -26.52 7.49
N ALA A 187 5.78 -26.76 8.70
CA ALA A 187 5.03 -27.51 9.71
C ALA A 187 3.77 -26.77 10.13
N ALA A 188 3.85 -25.46 10.34
CA ALA A 188 2.69 -24.63 10.67
C ALA A 188 1.63 -24.64 9.57
N ARG A 189 2.05 -24.55 8.30
CA ARG A 189 1.14 -24.56 7.16
C ARG A 189 0.37 -25.89 7.05
N GLU A 190 1.07 -27.00 7.20
CA GLU A 190 0.44 -28.33 7.23
C GLU A 190 -0.55 -28.43 8.41
N LEU A 191 -0.13 -28.00 9.60
CA LEU A 191 -0.93 -28.03 10.82
C LEU A 191 -2.20 -27.16 10.72
N PHE A 192 -2.07 -25.93 10.24
CA PHE A 192 -3.19 -24.98 10.15
C PHE A 192 -4.15 -25.32 9.00
N TYR A 193 -3.66 -25.98 7.94
CA TYR A 193 -4.52 -26.45 6.86
C TYR A 193 -5.53 -27.50 7.34
N ASP A 194 -5.10 -28.35 8.28
CA ASP A 194 -5.92 -29.41 8.87
C ASP A 194 -6.69 -28.94 10.13
N ALA A 195 -6.58 -27.65 10.52
CA ALA A 195 -7.25 -27.13 11.70
C ALA A 195 -8.78 -27.17 11.55
N LEU A 196 -9.45 -27.63 12.61
CA LEU A 196 -10.89 -27.79 12.65
C LEU A 196 -11.49 -27.17 13.92
N GLY A 197 -12.78 -26.86 13.87
CA GLY A 197 -13.53 -26.39 15.04
C GLY A 197 -12.96 -25.12 15.65
N ASP A 198 -12.62 -25.18 16.94
CA ASP A 198 -12.17 -24.03 17.71
C ASP A 198 -10.81 -23.49 17.21
N ASP A 199 -9.90 -24.35 16.74
CA ASP A 199 -8.60 -23.92 16.21
C ASP A 199 -8.77 -23.14 14.88
N ALA A 200 -9.66 -23.57 14.00
CA ALA A 200 -9.96 -22.85 12.77
C ALA A 200 -10.62 -21.49 13.06
N ALA A 201 -11.53 -21.44 14.03
CA ALA A 201 -12.15 -20.19 14.48
C ALA A 201 -11.11 -19.24 15.08
N LEU A 202 -10.19 -19.76 15.89
CA LEU A 202 -9.10 -18.98 16.50
C LEU A 202 -8.14 -18.39 15.45
N LEU A 203 -7.82 -19.13 14.38
CA LEU A 203 -7.03 -18.59 13.27
C LEU A 203 -7.73 -17.38 12.62
N GLY A 204 -9.04 -17.47 12.38
CA GLY A 204 -9.81 -16.35 11.85
C GLY A 204 -9.91 -15.15 12.80
N GLU A 205 -9.84 -15.35 14.11
CA GLU A 205 -9.77 -14.27 15.09
C GLU A 205 -8.38 -13.63 15.13
N ILE A 206 -7.32 -14.44 15.07
CA ILE A 206 -5.93 -13.95 15.00
C ILE A 206 -5.75 -13.08 13.76
N ASP A 207 -6.28 -13.51 12.61
CA ASP A 207 -6.25 -12.74 11.37
C ASP A 207 -6.83 -11.33 11.60
N LYS A 208 -8.04 -11.23 12.17
CA LYS A 208 -8.68 -9.95 12.49
C LYS A 208 -7.89 -9.09 13.50
N LEU A 209 -7.11 -9.72 14.38
CA LEU A 209 -6.26 -9.00 15.35
C LEU A 209 -4.99 -8.46 14.74
N LEU A 210 -4.48 -9.09 13.69
CA LEU A 210 -3.19 -8.77 13.08
C LEU A 210 -3.29 -7.99 11.78
N PHE A 211 -4.43 -8.08 11.09
CA PHE A 211 -4.67 -7.37 9.84
C PHE A 211 -5.56 -6.14 10.06
N HIS A 212 -5.16 -5.06 9.42
CA HIS A 212 -5.90 -3.79 9.44
C HIS A 212 -6.30 -3.45 8.02
N ASP A 213 -7.58 -3.61 7.74
CA ASP A 213 -8.15 -3.16 6.49
C ASP A 213 -8.46 -1.67 6.53
N LEU A 214 -8.39 -1.05 5.36
CA LEU A 214 -9.01 0.24 5.16
C LEU A 214 -10.51 0.09 5.38
N LYS A 215 -11.09 0.94 6.24
CA LYS A 215 -12.53 0.93 6.47
C LYS A 215 -13.27 1.07 5.14
N PRO A 216 -14.21 0.17 4.86
CA PRO A 216 -14.96 0.23 3.63
C PRO A 216 -15.80 1.51 3.58
N ALA A 217 -15.85 2.14 2.42
CA ALA A 217 -16.65 3.33 2.19
C ALA A 217 -18.03 2.98 1.61
N LYS A 218 -19.06 3.74 1.97
CA LYS A 218 -20.40 3.55 1.40
C LYS A 218 -20.40 4.00 -0.06
N ALA A 219 -20.81 3.12 -0.95
CA ALA A 219 -20.95 3.37 -2.39
C ALA A 219 -22.37 3.06 -2.86
N THR A 220 -22.80 3.71 -3.94
CA THR A 220 -24.09 3.46 -4.57
C THR A 220 -23.87 3.16 -6.05
N CYS A 221 -24.38 2.04 -6.52
CA CYS A 221 -24.33 1.66 -7.92
C CYS A 221 -25.34 2.48 -8.73
N LYS A 222 -24.85 3.20 -9.75
CA LYS A 222 -25.73 3.99 -10.65
C LYS A 222 -26.57 3.12 -11.60
N ALA A 223 -26.18 1.86 -11.81
CA ALA A 223 -26.87 0.97 -12.73
C ALA A 223 -28.06 0.23 -12.09
N CYS A 224 -28.00 -0.08 -10.79
CA CYS A 224 -29.05 -0.82 -10.09
C CYS A 224 -29.43 -0.23 -8.72
N GLU A 225 -28.94 0.95 -8.39
CA GLU A 225 -29.21 1.72 -7.17
C GLU A 225 -28.87 0.99 -5.86
N THR A 226 -28.20 -0.16 -5.94
CA THR A 226 -27.78 -0.90 -4.76
C THR A 226 -26.75 -0.11 -3.98
N GLN A 227 -26.98 0.06 -2.68
CA GLN A 227 -26.00 0.58 -1.73
C GLN A 227 -25.18 -0.57 -1.19
N PHE A 228 -23.86 -0.41 -1.14
CA PHE A 228 -22.94 -1.43 -0.61
C PHE A 228 -21.70 -0.76 0.01
N LEU A 229 -20.93 -1.55 0.73
CA LEU A 229 -19.65 -1.14 1.26
C LEU A 229 -18.57 -1.45 0.22
N ALA A 230 -17.94 -0.40 -0.30
CA ALA A 230 -16.78 -0.55 -1.20
C ALA A 230 -15.54 -0.77 -0.33
N ALA A 231 -15.09 -1.99 -0.29
CA ALA A 231 -13.81 -2.33 0.32
C ALA A 231 -12.66 -2.04 -0.66
N LEU A 232 -11.50 -1.72 -0.12
CA LEU A 232 -10.26 -1.58 -0.88
C LEU A 232 -9.51 -2.91 -0.88
N ASP A 233 -10.21 -4.00 -1.17
CA ASP A 233 -9.71 -5.37 -1.05
C ASP A 233 -8.67 -5.73 -2.12
N ASP A 234 -8.56 -4.93 -3.19
CA ASP A 234 -7.58 -5.18 -4.23
C ASP A 234 -6.22 -4.57 -3.85
N GLU A 235 -5.46 -5.27 -2.99
CA GLU A 235 -4.08 -4.93 -2.64
C GLU A 235 -3.23 -4.66 -3.88
N ALA A 236 -3.45 -5.39 -4.96
CA ALA A 236 -2.76 -5.17 -6.22
C ALA A 236 -3.08 -3.78 -6.80
N SER A 237 -4.28 -3.26 -6.58
CA SER A 237 -4.66 -1.88 -6.95
C SER A 237 -4.00 -0.85 -6.05
N LEU A 238 -3.85 -1.13 -4.77
CA LEU A 238 -3.21 -0.24 -3.79
C LEU A 238 -1.70 -0.16 -4.03
N ILE A 239 -1.07 -1.29 -4.32
CA ILE A 239 0.38 -1.42 -4.59
C ILE A 239 0.73 -1.00 -6.03
N THR A 240 -0.25 -0.80 -6.92
CA THR A 240 0.00 -0.32 -8.29
C THR A 240 -0.36 1.16 -8.38
N PRO A 241 0.54 2.07 -8.00
CA PRO A 241 0.21 3.48 -7.79
C PRO A 241 -0.25 4.21 -9.05
N PHE A 242 0.07 3.70 -10.24
CA PHE A 242 -0.24 4.35 -11.51
C PHE A 242 -0.72 3.33 -12.54
N ARG A 243 -1.97 2.88 -12.43
CA ARG A 243 -2.61 2.16 -13.54
C ARG A 243 -2.88 3.17 -14.67
N LYS A 244 -2.54 2.80 -15.91
CA LYS A 244 -3.16 3.45 -17.05
C LYS A 244 -4.66 3.33 -16.87
N SER A 245 -5.37 4.45 -16.68
CA SER A 245 -6.82 4.43 -16.79
C SER A 245 -7.14 3.92 -18.18
N GLU A 246 -7.74 2.76 -18.28
CA GLU A 246 -8.43 2.36 -19.49
C GLU A 246 -9.50 3.42 -19.72
N SER A 247 -9.37 4.17 -20.83
CA SER A 247 -10.25 5.26 -21.27
C SER A 247 -10.23 6.57 -20.46
N ALA A 248 -9.14 7.33 -20.53
CA ALA A 248 -9.29 8.76 -20.75
C ALA A 248 -9.37 8.99 -22.26
N THR A 249 -10.44 8.56 -22.90
CA THR A 249 -10.84 9.10 -24.19
C THR A 249 -11.25 10.54 -23.98
N GLY A 250 -10.38 11.46 -24.37
CA GLY A 250 -10.81 12.83 -24.67
C GLY A 250 -10.58 13.87 -23.59
N SER A 251 -9.34 14.25 -23.36
CA SER A 251 -9.03 15.67 -23.22
C SER A 251 -7.69 15.92 -23.91
N ARG A 252 -7.74 16.18 -25.19
CA ARG A 252 -6.64 16.83 -25.91
C ARG A 252 -6.61 18.26 -25.38
N VAL A 253 -5.64 18.56 -24.51
CA VAL A 253 -5.26 19.94 -24.28
C VAL A 253 -4.72 20.45 -25.61
N ARG A 254 -5.50 21.25 -26.31
CA ARG A 254 -5.00 22.06 -27.42
C ARG A 254 -4.30 23.24 -26.78
N PHE A 255 -2.99 23.31 -26.93
CA PHE A 255 -2.31 24.57 -26.80
C PHE A 255 -2.69 25.38 -28.04
N GLY A 256 -3.41 26.47 -27.84
CA GLY A 256 -3.73 27.41 -28.89
C GLY A 256 -2.45 28.12 -29.36
N ASP A 257 -2.40 28.34 -30.68
CA ASP A 257 -1.41 29.18 -31.35
C ASP A 257 -1.42 30.63 -30.85
#